data_0aee18f6e62144ad2ae2779da664d10f
#
_entry.id   0aee18f6e62144ad2ae2779da664d10f
#
_cell.length_a   1.000
_cell.length_b   1.000
_cell.length_c   1.000
_cell.angle_alpha   90.00
_cell.angle_beta   90.00
_cell.angle_gamma   90.00
#
_symmetry.space_group_name_H-M   'P 1'
#
loop_
_entity.id
_entity.type
_entity.pdbx_description
1 polymer ?
#
loop_
_entity_poly.entity_id
_entity_poly.type
_entity_poly.pdbx_seq_one_letter_code
_entity_poly.pdbx_strand_id
1 'polypeptide(L)'
;VNPEDYQELLKETYFRGNISIPILVTAFGDIVTFEEGQYIGMVKYKNGNFVMLAKNFKRFIQNLGDDYFLEKYFQIPQYIEAVNKLGKLEQDECFGYVPLLGLGGSEKIQNLKKVKIREYIELISQLVGKIGM
;
A
#
# COMPACT_ATOMS: atom_id res chain seq x y z
N VAL A 1 4.26 -5.22 11.28
CA VAL A 1 2.87 -5.63 11.02
C VAL A 1 2.86 -7.05 10.46
N ASN A 2 1.91 -7.89 10.90
CA ASN A 2 1.75 -9.23 10.37
C ASN A 2 0.82 -9.17 9.15
N PRO A 3 1.34 -9.45 7.94
CA PRO A 3 0.50 -9.35 6.72
C PRO A 3 -0.73 -10.24 6.74
N GLU A 4 -0.68 -11.38 7.43
CA GLU A 4 -1.81 -12.31 7.52
C GLU A 4 -3.05 -11.65 8.15
N ASP A 5 -2.84 -10.68 9.03
CA ASP A 5 -3.93 -9.97 9.68
C ASP A 5 -4.76 -9.14 8.69
N TYR A 6 -4.25 -8.93 7.48
CA TYR A 6 -4.90 -8.13 6.45
C TYR A 6 -5.54 -8.98 5.35
N GLN A 7 -5.57 -10.32 5.49
CA GLN A 7 -6.16 -11.19 4.46
C GLN A 7 -7.65 -10.91 4.26
N GLU A 8 -8.41 -10.78 5.36
CA GLU A 8 -9.83 -10.51 5.27
C GLU A 8 -10.11 -9.13 4.68
N LEU A 9 -9.33 -8.13 5.09
CA LEU A 9 -9.44 -6.79 4.53
C LEU A 9 -9.18 -6.81 3.02
N LEU A 10 -8.16 -7.55 2.59
CA LEU A 10 -7.82 -7.71 1.18
C LEU A 10 -8.99 -8.33 0.39
N LYS A 11 -9.64 -9.34 0.94
CA LYS A 11 -10.82 -9.96 0.32
C LYS A 11 -11.95 -8.97 0.10
N GLU A 12 -12.15 -8.07 1.04
CA GLU A 12 -13.23 -7.08 1.00
C GLU A 12 -12.95 -5.92 0.06
N THR A 13 -11.68 -5.61 -0.18
CA THR A 13 -11.26 -4.34 -0.82
C THR A 13 -10.54 -4.51 -2.15
N TYR A 14 -10.21 -5.73 -2.52
CA TYR A 14 -9.48 -6.03 -3.75
C TYR A 14 -10.17 -7.15 -4.52
N PHE A 15 -10.37 -6.96 -5.80
CA PHE A 15 -11.11 -7.89 -6.68
C PHE A 15 -10.58 -9.33 -6.58
N ARG A 16 -9.26 -9.49 -6.51
CA ARG A 16 -8.63 -10.82 -6.44
C ARG A 16 -8.25 -11.22 -5.01
N GLY A 17 -8.82 -10.55 -4.01
CA GLY A 17 -8.45 -10.73 -2.62
C GLY A 17 -8.63 -12.15 -2.08
N ASN A 18 -9.53 -12.95 -2.69
CA ASN A 18 -9.74 -14.35 -2.30
C ASN A 18 -8.57 -15.27 -2.64
N ILE A 19 -7.81 -14.92 -3.67
CA ILE A 19 -6.73 -15.75 -4.21
C ILE A 19 -5.36 -15.09 -4.11
N SER A 20 -5.30 -13.86 -3.63
CA SER A 20 -4.06 -13.13 -3.40
C SER A 20 -3.58 -13.35 -1.98
N ILE A 21 -2.27 -13.42 -1.79
CA ILE A 21 -1.67 -13.59 -0.48
C ILE A 21 -0.96 -12.30 -0.11
N PRO A 22 -1.32 -11.63 1.00
CA PRO A 22 -0.60 -10.44 1.42
C PRO A 22 0.79 -10.80 1.92
N ILE A 23 1.81 -10.09 1.44
CA ILE A 23 3.20 -10.30 1.83
C ILE A 23 3.65 -9.24 2.82
N LEU A 24 3.33 -7.98 2.53
CA LEU A 24 3.68 -6.86 3.41
C LEU A 24 2.75 -5.67 3.15
N VAL A 25 2.67 -4.79 4.13
CA VAL A 25 1.94 -3.52 4.02
C VAL A 25 2.96 -2.40 4.09
N THR A 26 2.90 -1.47 3.14
CA THR A 26 3.85 -0.36 3.10
C THR A 26 3.47 0.73 4.09
N ALA A 27 4.40 1.64 4.32
CA ALA A 27 4.18 2.79 5.19
C ALA A 27 3.08 3.73 4.68
N PHE A 28 2.70 3.62 3.40
CA PHE A 28 1.65 4.44 2.80
C PHE A 28 0.33 3.69 2.59
N GLY A 29 0.19 2.51 3.22
CA GLY A 29 -1.06 1.76 3.19
C GLY A 29 -1.30 0.92 1.95
N ASP A 30 -0.26 0.67 1.15
CA ASP A 30 -0.36 -0.22 0.00
C ASP A 30 -0.04 -1.65 0.45
N ILE A 31 -0.69 -2.65 -0.14
CA ILE A 31 -0.45 -4.06 0.21
C ILE A 31 0.27 -4.74 -0.94
N VAL A 32 1.46 -5.28 -0.64
CA VAL A 32 2.21 -6.12 -1.59
C VAL A 32 1.68 -7.53 -1.49
N THR A 33 1.37 -8.15 -2.65
CA THR A 33 0.69 -9.44 -2.73
C THR A 33 1.49 -10.44 -3.54
N PHE A 34 1.28 -11.72 -3.22
CA PHE A 34 1.75 -12.85 -4.02
C PHE A 34 0.55 -13.37 -4.80
N GLU A 35 0.67 -13.37 -6.15
CA GLU A 35 -0.43 -13.61 -7.06
C GLU A 35 -0.20 -14.89 -7.86
N GLU A 36 -1.22 -15.74 -7.90
CA GLU A 36 -1.24 -16.95 -8.72
C GLU A 36 -0.07 -17.90 -8.46
N GLY A 37 0.51 -17.87 -7.25
CA GLY A 37 1.68 -18.66 -6.92
C GLY A 37 2.91 -18.31 -7.74
N GLN A 38 2.95 -17.13 -8.36
CA GLN A 38 3.96 -16.81 -9.35
C GLN A 38 4.51 -15.38 -9.20
N TYR A 39 3.67 -14.35 -9.39
CA TYR A 39 4.18 -12.98 -9.49
C TYR A 39 3.85 -12.15 -8.25
N ILE A 40 4.54 -11.02 -8.12
CA ILE A 40 4.38 -10.09 -7.02
C ILE A 40 3.67 -8.85 -7.53
N GLY A 41 2.62 -8.45 -6.83
CA GLY A 41 1.87 -7.25 -7.14
C GLY A 41 1.76 -6.31 -5.96
N MET A 42 1.14 -5.17 -6.20
CA MET A 42 0.87 -4.18 -5.17
C MET A 42 -0.52 -3.59 -5.39
N VAL A 43 -1.37 -3.68 -4.37
CA VAL A 43 -2.66 -3.00 -4.36
C VAL A 43 -2.40 -1.59 -3.83
N LYS A 44 -2.47 -0.61 -4.72
CA LYS A 44 -2.20 0.79 -4.40
C LYS A 44 -3.50 1.50 -4.04
N TYR A 45 -3.94 1.33 -2.81
CA TYR A 45 -5.24 1.84 -2.37
C TYR A 45 -5.36 3.35 -2.55
N LYS A 46 -4.36 4.11 -2.15
CA LYS A 46 -4.41 5.58 -2.27
C LYS A 46 -4.60 6.06 -3.72
N ASN A 47 -4.12 5.28 -4.69
CA ASN A 47 -4.25 5.60 -6.12
C ASN A 47 -5.40 4.86 -6.79
N GLY A 48 -6.04 3.92 -6.10
CA GLY A 48 -7.18 3.19 -6.63
C GLY A 48 -6.85 2.18 -7.72
N ASN A 49 -5.61 1.63 -7.74
CA ASN A 49 -5.23 0.69 -8.79
C ASN A 49 -4.32 -0.43 -8.25
N PHE A 50 -4.06 -1.40 -9.11
CA PHE A 50 -3.13 -2.51 -8.86
C PHE A 50 -2.03 -2.46 -9.90
N VAL A 51 -0.81 -2.76 -9.49
CA VAL A 51 0.34 -2.87 -10.41
C VAL A 51 1.10 -4.15 -10.15
N MET A 52 1.73 -4.70 -11.19
CA MET A 52 2.63 -5.83 -11.06
C MET A 52 4.04 -5.29 -10.74
N LEU A 53 4.64 -5.77 -9.65
CA LEU A 53 5.97 -5.33 -9.24
C LEU A 53 7.07 -6.18 -9.85
N ALA A 54 6.86 -7.49 -9.93
CA ALA A 54 7.86 -8.42 -10.43
C ALA A 54 7.21 -9.71 -10.91
N LYS A 55 7.82 -10.34 -11.91
CA LYS A 55 7.28 -11.57 -12.51
C LYS A 55 7.42 -12.80 -11.61
N ASN A 56 8.31 -12.76 -10.62
CA ASN A 56 8.49 -13.82 -9.63
C ASN A 56 9.14 -13.26 -8.37
N PHE A 57 9.17 -14.09 -7.32
CA PHE A 57 9.69 -13.68 -6.01
C PHE A 57 11.18 -13.33 -6.07
N LYS A 58 11.97 -14.12 -6.81
CA LYS A 58 13.42 -13.88 -6.97
C LYS A 58 13.67 -12.49 -7.56
N ARG A 59 12.94 -12.12 -8.60
CA ARG A 59 13.09 -10.81 -9.24
C ARG A 59 12.68 -9.70 -8.28
N PHE A 60 11.63 -9.92 -7.49
CA PHE A 60 11.21 -8.95 -6.49
C PHE A 60 12.33 -8.68 -5.48
N ILE A 61 12.95 -9.73 -4.96
CA ILE A 61 14.07 -9.59 -4.00
C ILE A 61 15.23 -8.83 -4.64
N GLN A 62 15.55 -9.12 -5.90
CA GLN A 62 16.60 -8.40 -6.63
C GLN A 62 16.25 -6.91 -6.78
N ASN A 63 14.99 -6.60 -7.08
CA ASN A 63 14.52 -5.23 -7.26
C ASN A 63 14.59 -4.42 -5.97
N LEU A 64 14.52 -5.05 -4.80
CA LEU A 64 14.65 -4.36 -3.53
C LEU A 64 16.05 -3.76 -3.32
N GLY A 65 17.05 -4.19 -4.10
CA GLY A 65 18.36 -3.60 -4.13
C GLY A 65 18.51 -2.39 -5.06
N ASP A 66 17.44 -2.01 -5.75
CA ASP A 66 17.46 -0.93 -6.74
C ASP A 66 16.79 0.31 -6.16
N ASP A 67 17.53 1.40 -6.03
CA ASP A 67 17.04 2.65 -5.45
C ASP A 67 15.86 3.22 -6.24
N TYR A 68 15.88 3.11 -7.57
CA TYR A 68 14.77 3.60 -8.40
C TYR A 68 13.47 2.83 -8.11
N PHE A 69 13.59 1.51 -7.95
CA PHE A 69 12.43 0.67 -7.59
C PHE A 69 11.86 1.05 -6.23
N LEU A 70 12.74 1.24 -5.24
CA LEU A 70 12.32 1.63 -3.88
C LEU A 70 11.67 3.02 -3.87
N GLU A 71 12.22 3.96 -4.62
CA GLU A 71 11.65 5.30 -4.73
C GLU A 71 10.28 5.25 -5.38
N LYS A 72 10.15 4.52 -6.48
CA LYS A 72 8.92 4.47 -7.27
C LYS A 72 7.76 3.79 -6.51
N TYR A 73 8.04 2.65 -5.90
CA TYR A 73 6.97 1.82 -5.32
C TYR A 73 6.84 1.94 -3.81
N PHE A 74 7.92 2.21 -3.10
CA PHE A 74 7.90 2.30 -1.63
C PHE A 74 8.04 3.73 -1.14
N GLN A 75 8.28 4.67 -2.02
CA GLN A 75 8.31 6.10 -1.72
C GLN A 75 9.27 6.42 -0.58
N ILE A 76 10.50 5.85 -0.63
CA ILE A 76 11.47 5.99 0.46
C ILE A 76 11.78 7.46 0.81
N PRO A 77 12.01 8.37 -0.15
CA PRO A 77 12.26 9.77 0.21
C PRO A 77 11.10 10.41 0.96
N GLN A 78 9.87 10.13 0.52
CA GLN A 78 8.66 10.64 1.17
C GLN A 78 8.49 10.05 2.56
N TYR A 79 8.85 8.76 2.73
CA TYR A 79 8.81 8.10 4.03
C TYR A 79 9.74 8.77 5.02
N ILE A 80 10.97 9.04 4.63
CA ILE A 80 11.96 9.70 5.49
C ILE A 80 11.44 11.08 5.92
N GLU A 81 10.92 11.84 4.98
CA GLU A 81 10.37 13.17 5.24
C GLU A 81 9.17 13.08 6.20
N ALA A 82 8.28 12.11 5.98
CA ALA A 82 7.10 11.91 6.82
C ALA A 82 7.47 11.52 8.25
N VAL A 83 8.44 10.63 8.43
CA VAL A 83 8.92 10.24 9.76
C VAL A 83 9.53 11.42 10.48
N ASN A 84 10.33 12.24 9.78
CA ASN A 84 10.94 13.42 10.37
C ASN A 84 9.90 14.45 10.83
N LYS A 85 8.80 14.56 10.09
CA LYS A 85 7.75 15.53 10.40
C LYS A 85 6.72 15.01 11.40
N LEU A 86 6.31 13.75 11.26
CA LEU A 86 5.17 13.19 11.99
C LEU A 86 5.56 12.14 13.04
N GLY A 87 6.80 11.69 13.04
CA GLY A 87 7.27 10.64 13.93
C GLY A 87 7.07 9.25 13.35
N LYS A 88 7.51 8.25 14.12
CA LYS A 88 7.44 6.84 13.72
C LYS A 88 6.01 6.33 13.75
N LEU A 89 5.73 5.37 12.85
CA LEU A 89 4.45 4.67 12.79
C LEU A 89 4.38 3.58 13.86
N GLU A 90 3.20 3.41 14.45
CA GLU A 90 2.88 2.21 15.22
C GLU A 90 2.60 1.06 14.25
N GLN A 91 2.50 -0.18 14.77
CA GLN A 91 2.35 -1.37 13.91
C GLN A 91 1.11 -1.34 13.01
N ASP A 92 0.04 -0.74 13.49
CA ASP A 92 -1.24 -0.69 12.78
C ASP A 92 -1.48 0.64 12.04
N GLU A 93 -0.44 1.47 11.93
CA GLU A 93 -0.53 2.79 11.31
C GLU A 93 0.17 2.85 9.97
N CYS A 94 -0.31 3.76 9.11
CA CYS A 94 0.39 4.18 7.91
C CYS A 94 0.29 5.69 7.77
N PHE A 95 1.03 6.25 6.81
CA PHE A 95 0.88 7.65 6.43
C PHE A 95 -0.20 7.73 5.35
N GLY A 96 -1.31 8.39 5.67
CA GLY A 96 -2.42 8.56 4.74
C GLY A 96 -2.61 10.02 4.36
N TYR A 97 -3.07 10.24 3.13
CA TYR A 97 -3.41 11.58 2.65
C TYR A 97 -4.79 11.98 3.15
N VAL A 98 -4.87 13.15 3.78
CA VAL A 98 -6.12 13.73 4.29
C VAL A 98 -6.20 15.16 3.76
N PRO A 99 -7.16 15.48 2.86
CA PRO A 99 -8.22 14.60 2.31
C PRO A 99 -7.68 13.48 1.44
N LEU A 100 -8.47 12.42 1.25
CA LEU A 100 -8.12 11.33 0.36
C LEU A 100 -7.85 11.84 -1.06
N LEU A 101 -6.90 11.19 -1.76
CA LEU A 101 -6.59 11.57 -3.15
C LEU A 101 -7.82 11.46 -4.05
N GLY A 102 -8.66 10.45 -3.83
CA GLY A 102 -9.90 10.27 -4.58
C GLY A 102 -10.93 11.37 -4.35
N LEU A 103 -10.78 12.17 -3.30
CA LEU A 103 -11.63 13.32 -3.01
C LEU A 103 -10.98 14.64 -3.43
N GLY A 104 -9.92 14.59 -4.23
CA GLY A 104 -9.24 15.78 -4.70
C GLY A 104 -8.09 16.26 -3.80
N GLY A 105 -7.73 15.48 -2.80
CA GLY A 105 -6.54 15.77 -1.99
C GLY A 105 -5.28 15.69 -2.84
N SER A 106 -4.24 16.43 -2.46
CA SER A 106 -2.97 16.42 -3.18
C SER A 106 -1.91 15.58 -2.46
N GLU A 107 -0.97 15.02 -3.23
CA GLU A 107 0.13 14.21 -2.72
C GLU A 107 1.25 15.07 -2.13
N LYS A 108 0.89 15.97 -1.21
CA LYS A 108 1.86 16.84 -0.54
C LYS A 108 2.07 16.38 0.89
N ILE A 109 3.29 16.55 1.37
CA ILE A 109 3.66 16.18 2.75
C ILE A 109 2.73 16.84 3.78
N GLN A 110 2.24 18.05 3.50
CA GLN A 110 1.34 18.77 4.39
C GLN A 110 0.00 18.05 4.60
N ASN A 111 -0.38 17.18 3.67
CA ASN A 111 -1.63 16.42 3.72
C ASN A 111 -1.44 15.04 4.31
N LEU A 112 -0.23 14.65 4.68
CA LEU A 112 0.00 13.35 5.32
C LEU A 112 -0.32 13.42 6.80
N LYS A 113 -0.96 12.36 7.28
CA LYS A 113 -1.22 12.12 8.71
C LYS A 113 -0.97 10.65 9.02
N LYS A 114 -0.69 10.36 10.29
CA LYS A 114 -0.65 8.98 10.77
C LYS A 114 -2.08 8.52 10.95
N VAL A 115 -2.46 7.45 10.24
CA VAL A 115 -3.81 6.90 10.28
C VAL A 115 -3.75 5.39 10.48
N LYS A 116 -4.85 4.80 10.94
CA LYS A 116 -4.92 3.34 11.07
C LYS A 116 -5.06 2.72 9.70
N ILE A 117 -4.23 1.70 9.41
CA ILE A 117 -4.19 1.05 8.09
C ILE A 117 -5.58 0.57 7.68
N ARG A 118 -6.24 -0.20 8.56
CA ARG A 118 -7.54 -0.80 8.26
C ARG A 118 -8.59 0.26 7.95
N GLU A 119 -8.69 1.26 8.81
CA GLU A 119 -9.67 2.33 8.64
C GLU A 119 -9.43 3.12 7.36
N TYR A 120 -8.18 3.38 7.04
CA TYR A 120 -7.79 4.12 5.84
C TYR A 120 -8.19 3.35 4.58
N ILE A 121 -7.86 2.06 4.52
CA ILE A 121 -8.18 1.21 3.37
C ILE A 121 -9.69 1.04 3.22
N GLU A 122 -10.41 0.81 4.33
CA GLU A 122 -11.87 0.69 4.30
C GLU A 122 -12.53 1.98 3.79
N LEU A 123 -12.05 3.12 4.23
CA LEU A 123 -12.58 4.41 3.78
C LEU A 123 -12.37 4.61 2.28
N ILE A 124 -11.19 4.28 1.77
CA ILE A 124 -10.90 4.35 0.35
C ILE A 124 -11.82 3.42 -0.42
N SER A 125 -12.01 2.19 0.07
CA SER A 125 -12.87 1.21 -0.58
C SER A 125 -14.32 1.65 -0.65
N GLN A 126 -14.81 2.33 0.39
CA GLN A 126 -16.15 2.89 0.38
C GLN A 126 -16.30 3.96 -0.69
N LEU A 127 -15.24 4.70 -0.97
CA LEU A 127 -15.25 5.76 -1.97
C LEU A 127 -15.16 5.22 -3.40
N VAL A 128 -14.22 4.30 -3.66
CA VAL A 128 -13.88 3.88 -5.03
C VAL A 128 -14.30 2.45 -5.36
N GLY A 129 -14.81 1.69 -4.39
CA GLY A 129 -15.14 0.28 -4.57
C GLY A 129 -13.92 -0.62 -4.49
N LYS A 130 -14.08 -1.89 -4.86
CA LYS A 130 -12.97 -2.85 -4.86
C LYS A 130 -11.95 -2.48 -5.93
N ILE A 131 -10.69 -2.49 -5.56
CA ILE A 131 -9.59 -2.22 -6.50
C ILE A 131 -9.52 -3.35 -7.53
N GLY A 132 -9.31 -2.98 -8.79
CA GLY A 132 -9.12 -3.94 -9.89
C GLY A 132 -10.40 -4.44 -10.55
N MET A 133 -11.55 -3.95 -10.12
CA MET A 133 -12.82 -4.31 -10.76
C MET A 133 -13.10 -3.47 -11.99
#